data_2e74e961ac4ea55baefbec38268a3e74
#
_entry.id   2e74e961ac4ea55baefbec38268a3e74
#
_cell.length_a   1.000
_cell.length_b   1.000
_cell.length_c   1.000
_cell.angle_alpha   90.00
_cell.angle_beta   90.00
_cell.angle_gamma   90.00
#
_symmetry.space_group_name_H-M   'P 1'
#
loop_
_entity.id
_entity.type
_entity.pdbx_description
1 polymer ?
#
loop_
_entity_poly.entity_id
_entity_poly.type
_entity_poly.pdbx_seq_one_letter_code
_entity_poly.pdbx_strand_id
1 'polypeptide(L)'
;MIGVGKAKQYANVLDKPLSRGRQEVSLSAFAFLFSELVQYNQTQVDNITELERRLEDAGYAVGARVLELLCHREKVADSLEKGTEHEDEYMISEKELLVNRFISVPKDMGAFNCGAFVAGIVKGVLDNAGFPAVVTAHFVPIEGQQRPRTTILIKFAEEVLHREARLG
;
A
#
# COMPACT_ATOMS: atom_id res chain seq x y z
N MET A 1 4.26 52.37 8.75
CA MET A 1 3.60 51.42 9.66
C MET A 1 3.65 50.04 9.04
N ILE A 2 4.51 49.17 9.56
CA ILE A 2 4.68 47.80 9.07
C ILE A 2 3.69 46.96 9.85
N GLY A 3 2.68 46.42 9.17
CA GLY A 3 1.68 45.55 9.76
C GLY A 3 2.28 44.22 10.19
N VAL A 4 2.36 44.02 11.49
CA VAL A 4 2.76 42.73 12.07
C VAL A 4 1.62 41.73 11.84
N GLY A 5 1.83 40.82 10.89
CA GLY A 5 0.91 39.71 10.65
C GLY A 5 0.84 38.82 11.90
N LYS A 6 -0.36 38.72 12.50
CA LYS A 6 -0.61 37.79 13.60
C LYS A 6 -0.31 36.37 13.17
N ALA A 7 0.75 35.77 13.72
CA ALA A 7 1.01 34.34 13.57
C ALA A 7 -0.21 33.57 14.16
N LYS A 8 -0.86 32.75 13.33
CA LYS A 8 -1.91 31.85 13.82
C LYS A 8 -1.26 30.82 14.74
N GLN A 9 -1.59 30.91 16.02
CA GLN A 9 -1.16 29.95 17.02
C GLN A 9 -2.09 28.74 16.93
N TYR A 10 -1.59 27.60 16.45
CA TYR A 10 -2.35 26.36 16.41
C TYR A 10 -2.27 25.67 17.76
N ALA A 11 -3.41 25.31 18.35
CA ALA A 11 -3.51 24.68 19.66
C ALA A 11 -2.96 23.24 19.66
N ASN A 12 -2.92 22.58 18.51
CA ASN A 12 -2.40 21.23 18.33
C ASN A 12 -1.65 21.13 17.00
N VAL A 13 -0.68 20.20 16.92
CA VAL A 13 0.05 19.88 15.67
C VAL A 13 -0.93 19.40 14.59
N LEU A 14 -2.02 18.75 14.96
CA LEU A 14 -3.08 18.30 14.07
C LEU A 14 -3.92 19.45 13.47
N ASP A 15 -3.95 20.63 14.10
CA ASP A 15 -4.66 21.81 13.61
C ASP A 15 -3.85 22.59 12.55
N LYS A 16 -2.59 22.20 12.32
CA LYS A 16 -1.80 22.79 11.24
C LYS A 16 -2.34 22.28 9.91
N PRO A 17 -2.85 23.18 9.03
CA PRO A 17 -3.12 22.75 7.67
C PRO A 17 -1.83 22.18 7.08
N LEU A 18 -1.89 20.94 6.61
CA LEU A 18 -0.81 20.36 5.82
C LEU A 18 -0.54 21.34 4.69
N SER A 19 0.61 22.00 4.72
CA SER A 19 0.95 22.99 3.70
C SER A 19 0.78 22.32 2.34
N ARG A 20 0.03 22.92 1.43
CA ARG A 20 -0.12 22.48 0.04
C ARG A 20 1.18 22.65 -0.77
N GLY A 21 2.32 22.68 -0.12
CA GLY A 21 3.59 22.55 -0.77
C GLY A 21 3.62 21.19 -1.48
N ARG A 22 3.95 21.19 -2.76
CA ARG A 22 4.29 19.98 -3.50
C ARG A 22 5.44 19.30 -2.77
N GLN A 23 5.14 18.39 -1.89
CA GLN A 23 6.13 17.50 -1.29
C GLN A 23 6.29 16.33 -2.26
N GLU A 24 6.98 16.62 -3.37
CA GLU A 24 7.42 15.59 -4.28
C GLU A 24 8.64 14.93 -3.66
N VAL A 25 8.54 13.64 -3.39
CA VAL A 25 9.69 12.83 -3.00
C VAL A 25 10.39 12.41 -4.29
N SER A 26 11.71 12.52 -4.32
CA SER A 26 12.50 12.04 -5.44
C SER A 26 12.25 10.55 -5.66
N LEU A 27 11.88 10.18 -6.89
CA LEU A 27 11.69 8.78 -7.28
C LEU A 27 12.96 7.95 -7.05
N SER A 28 14.14 8.57 -7.27
CA SER A 28 15.42 7.93 -6.98
C SER A 28 15.62 7.66 -5.49
N ALA A 29 15.22 8.59 -4.62
CA ALA A 29 15.30 8.39 -3.17
C ALA A 29 14.40 7.24 -2.73
N PHE A 30 13.17 7.16 -3.27
CA PHE A 30 12.28 6.03 -3.03
C PHE A 30 12.90 4.72 -3.51
N ALA A 31 13.43 4.68 -4.74
CA ALA A 31 14.05 3.50 -5.32
C ALA A 31 15.21 2.97 -4.46
N PHE A 32 16.10 3.85 -4.01
CA PHE A 32 17.21 3.48 -3.12
C PHE A 32 16.71 2.93 -1.78
N LEU A 33 15.82 3.64 -1.10
CA LEU A 33 15.28 3.20 0.19
C LEU A 33 14.56 1.86 0.08
N PHE A 34 13.79 1.67 -0.97
CA PHE A 34 13.07 0.41 -1.17
C PHE A 34 14.03 -0.74 -1.53
N SER A 35 15.04 -0.48 -2.35
CA SER A 35 16.08 -1.48 -2.65
C SER A 35 16.82 -1.92 -1.40
N GLU A 36 17.20 -0.99 -0.54
CA GLU A 36 17.84 -1.28 0.74
C GLU A 36 16.92 -2.07 1.68
N LEU A 37 15.63 -1.74 1.72
CA LEU A 37 14.64 -2.50 2.50
C LEU A 37 14.56 -3.95 2.04
N VAL A 38 14.50 -4.18 0.72
CA VAL A 38 14.47 -5.53 0.16
C VAL A 38 15.76 -6.28 0.46
N GLN A 39 16.92 -5.67 0.20
CA GLN A 39 18.23 -6.28 0.43
C GLN A 39 18.46 -6.61 1.90
N TYR A 40 18.13 -5.69 2.80
CA TYR A 40 18.23 -5.91 4.24
C TYR A 40 17.40 -7.12 4.69
N ASN A 41 16.15 -7.22 4.24
CA ASN A 41 15.29 -8.36 4.59
C ASN A 41 15.77 -9.66 3.94
N GLN A 42 16.25 -9.61 2.70
CA GLN A 42 16.78 -10.77 1.99
C GLN A 42 17.96 -11.40 2.74
N THR A 43 18.85 -10.62 3.33
CA THR A 43 19.99 -11.14 4.10
C THR A 43 19.60 -11.78 5.43
N GLN A 44 18.36 -11.64 5.86
CA GLN A 44 17.85 -12.13 7.16
C GLN A 44 16.97 -13.37 7.02
N VAL A 45 16.74 -13.87 5.81
CA VAL A 45 15.80 -14.96 5.55
C VAL A 45 16.36 -15.96 4.56
N ASP A 46 15.90 -17.20 4.66
CA ASP A 46 16.38 -18.32 3.83
C ASP A 46 15.41 -18.67 2.68
N ASN A 47 14.22 -18.07 2.64
CA ASN A 47 13.23 -18.38 1.63
C ASN A 47 12.37 -17.16 1.21
N ILE A 48 11.77 -17.28 0.04
CA ILE A 48 10.98 -16.22 -0.61
C ILE A 48 9.73 -15.87 0.22
N THR A 49 9.03 -16.87 0.74
CA THR A 49 7.78 -16.66 1.50
C THR A 49 8.04 -15.81 2.75
N GLU A 50 9.14 -16.07 3.46
CA GLU A 50 9.52 -15.28 4.63
C GLU A 50 9.95 -13.86 4.23
N LEU A 51 10.62 -13.69 3.09
CA LEU A 51 10.97 -12.38 2.57
C LEU A 51 9.71 -11.56 2.26
N GLU A 52 8.74 -12.16 1.56
CA GLU A 52 7.46 -11.52 1.25
C GLU A 52 6.70 -11.15 2.53
N ARG A 53 6.66 -12.05 3.51
CA ARG A 53 6.04 -11.78 4.82
C ARG A 53 6.67 -10.58 5.53
N ARG A 54 7.99 -10.45 5.53
CA ARG A 54 8.68 -9.31 6.12
C ARG A 54 8.41 -7.99 5.39
N LEU A 55 8.29 -8.06 4.06
CA LEU A 55 7.88 -6.89 3.28
C LEU A 55 6.43 -6.51 3.56
N GLU A 56 5.53 -7.50 3.72
CA GLU A 56 4.15 -7.26 4.16
C GLU A 56 4.11 -6.58 5.53
N ASP A 57 4.85 -7.09 6.50
CA ASP A 57 4.93 -6.50 7.86
C ASP A 57 5.45 -5.04 7.82
N ALA A 58 6.47 -4.77 7.01
CA ALA A 58 6.99 -3.42 6.82
C ALA A 58 5.94 -2.51 6.15
N GLY A 59 5.23 -3.02 5.14
CA GLY A 59 4.13 -2.34 4.48
C GLY A 59 2.99 -2.05 5.44
N TYR A 60 2.61 -3.00 6.27
CA TYR A 60 1.56 -2.85 7.29
C TYR A 60 1.85 -1.68 8.24
N ALA A 61 3.08 -1.58 8.73
CA ALA A 61 3.49 -0.48 9.59
C ALA A 61 3.39 0.89 8.89
N VAL A 62 3.64 0.94 7.58
CA VAL A 62 3.43 2.14 6.76
C VAL A 62 1.94 2.43 6.62
N GLY A 63 1.12 1.43 6.29
CA GLY A 63 -0.33 1.56 6.11
C GLY A 63 -1.03 2.10 7.34
N ALA A 64 -0.70 1.60 8.52
CA ALA A 64 -1.24 2.07 9.79
C ALA A 64 -1.00 3.58 10.03
N ARG A 65 0.13 4.11 9.54
CA ARG A 65 0.46 5.54 9.65
C ARG A 65 -0.13 6.39 8.53
N VAL A 66 -0.31 5.80 7.36
CA VAL A 66 -0.85 6.50 6.17
C VAL A 66 -2.33 6.77 6.31
N LEU A 67 -3.08 5.95 7.06
CA LEU A 67 -4.51 6.15 7.29
C LEU A 67 -4.83 7.55 7.82
N GLU A 68 -4.06 8.05 8.78
CA GLU A 68 -4.22 9.40 9.32
C GLU A 68 -4.06 10.48 8.24
N LEU A 69 -3.15 10.25 7.27
CA LEU A 69 -2.93 11.15 6.14
C LEU A 69 -4.03 11.03 5.09
N LEU A 70 -4.56 9.84 4.86
CA LEU A 70 -5.64 9.59 3.88
C LEU A 70 -6.95 10.24 4.32
N CYS A 71 -7.28 10.20 5.61
CA CYS A 71 -8.47 10.87 6.15
C CYS A 71 -8.44 12.39 5.91
N HIS A 72 -7.27 12.98 5.71
CA HIS A 72 -7.10 14.42 5.41
C HIS A 72 -6.98 14.73 3.90
N ARG A 73 -6.83 13.72 3.06
CA ARG A 73 -6.64 13.87 1.60
C ARG A 73 -7.76 13.15 0.86
N GLU A 74 -8.94 13.75 0.81
CA GLU A 74 -9.98 13.28 -0.09
C GLU A 74 -9.47 13.25 -1.53
N LYS A 75 -9.31 12.08 -2.08
CA LYS A 75 -9.31 11.64 -3.49
C LYS A 75 -8.23 10.60 -3.74
N VAL A 76 -8.54 9.33 -3.61
CA VAL A 76 -7.83 8.28 -4.36
C VAL A 76 -8.74 7.08 -4.53
N ALA A 77 -9.09 6.76 -5.78
CA ALA A 77 -9.12 5.40 -6.28
C ALA A 77 -9.42 5.43 -7.77
N ASP A 78 -8.43 5.14 -8.61
CA ASP A 78 -8.65 5.05 -10.06
C ASP A 78 -9.05 3.64 -10.53
N SER A 79 -8.89 2.58 -9.73
CA SER A 79 -9.26 1.23 -10.16
C SER A 79 -9.45 0.25 -9.00
N LEU A 80 -10.53 0.41 -8.26
CA LEU A 80 -11.02 -0.64 -7.37
C LEU A 80 -12.06 -1.47 -8.12
N GLU A 81 -11.76 -2.73 -8.42
CA GLU A 81 -12.68 -3.65 -9.08
C GLU A 81 -13.24 -4.65 -8.05
N LYS A 82 -14.57 -4.85 -8.05
CA LYS A 82 -15.19 -5.91 -7.24
C LYS A 82 -14.87 -7.26 -7.87
N GLY A 83 -14.52 -8.25 -7.04
CA GLY A 83 -14.31 -9.62 -7.48
C GLY A 83 -15.56 -10.20 -8.14
N THR A 84 -15.38 -10.98 -9.20
CA THR A 84 -16.50 -11.57 -9.95
C THR A 84 -16.96 -12.90 -9.38
N GLU A 85 -16.11 -13.59 -8.61
CA GLU A 85 -16.38 -14.93 -8.09
C GLU A 85 -16.94 -14.92 -6.66
N HIS A 86 -16.54 -13.94 -5.85
CA HIS A 86 -16.96 -13.83 -4.44
C HIS A 86 -17.36 -12.39 -4.10
N GLU A 87 -18.44 -12.24 -3.33
CA GLU A 87 -18.96 -10.93 -2.93
C GLU A 87 -18.07 -10.18 -1.92
N ASP A 88 -17.20 -10.92 -1.23
CA ASP A 88 -16.27 -10.44 -0.21
C ASP A 88 -14.89 -10.06 -0.76
N GLU A 89 -14.67 -10.21 -2.06
CA GLU A 89 -13.38 -9.99 -2.71
C GLU A 89 -13.34 -8.72 -3.54
N TYR A 90 -12.25 -7.99 -3.39
CA TYR A 90 -11.93 -6.80 -4.19
C TYR A 90 -10.51 -6.91 -4.73
N MET A 91 -10.27 -6.30 -5.88
CA MET A 91 -8.98 -6.36 -6.54
C MET A 91 -8.51 -4.96 -6.94
N ILE A 92 -7.23 -4.70 -6.67
CA ILE A 92 -6.52 -3.54 -7.21
C ILE A 92 -5.49 -4.08 -8.19
N SER A 93 -5.62 -3.73 -9.46
CA SER A 93 -4.76 -4.25 -10.53
C SER A 93 -3.89 -3.15 -11.11
N GLU A 94 -2.57 -3.39 -11.12
CA GLU A 94 -1.57 -2.47 -11.66
C GLU A 94 -0.71 -3.15 -12.72
N LYS A 95 -0.60 -2.53 -13.90
CA LYS A 95 0.24 -3.05 -15.00
C LYS A 95 1.72 -2.98 -14.65
N GLU A 96 2.13 -1.93 -13.98
CA GLU A 96 3.52 -1.68 -13.59
C GLU A 96 3.57 -1.12 -12.17
N LEU A 97 3.46 -2.01 -11.18
CA LEU A 97 3.51 -1.61 -9.78
C LEU A 97 4.85 -0.96 -9.46
N LEU A 98 4.80 0.23 -8.83
CA LEU A 98 5.98 1.06 -8.57
C LEU A 98 7.10 0.31 -7.85
N VAL A 99 6.76 -0.51 -6.88
CA VAL A 99 7.73 -1.30 -6.09
C VAL A 99 8.43 -2.38 -6.91
N ASN A 100 7.80 -2.92 -7.95
CA ASN A 100 8.41 -3.91 -8.84
C ASN A 100 9.34 -3.27 -9.89
N ARG A 101 9.20 -1.97 -10.12
CA ARG A 101 9.89 -1.27 -11.21
C ARG A 101 11.41 -1.19 -11.01
N PHE A 102 11.85 -1.07 -9.77
CA PHE A 102 13.26 -0.82 -9.43
C PHE A 102 13.99 -2.05 -8.87
N ILE A 103 13.29 -3.17 -8.75
CA ILE A 103 13.87 -4.41 -8.21
C ILE A 103 14.09 -5.37 -9.36
N SER A 104 15.35 -5.80 -9.52
CA SER A 104 15.71 -6.88 -10.43
C SER A 104 15.70 -8.20 -9.68
N VAL A 105 14.74 -9.05 -10.00
CA VAL A 105 14.59 -10.36 -9.35
C VAL A 105 15.46 -11.38 -10.08
N PRO A 106 16.41 -12.06 -9.41
CA PRO A 106 17.19 -13.16 -9.98
C PRO A 106 16.27 -14.30 -10.43
N LYS A 107 16.72 -15.09 -11.40
CA LYS A 107 15.91 -16.18 -11.98
C LYS A 107 15.53 -17.27 -10.98
N ASP A 108 16.38 -17.55 -10.05
CA ASP A 108 16.16 -18.49 -8.94
C ASP A 108 15.13 -17.99 -7.91
N MET A 109 14.88 -16.69 -7.90
CA MET A 109 13.84 -16.03 -7.09
C MET A 109 12.64 -15.58 -7.93
N GLY A 110 12.38 -16.20 -9.07
CA GLY A 110 11.39 -15.73 -10.04
C GLY A 110 9.96 -15.62 -9.56
N ALA A 111 9.60 -16.28 -8.45
CA ALA A 111 8.28 -16.16 -7.81
C ALA A 111 8.18 -14.97 -6.86
N PHE A 112 9.29 -14.30 -6.51
CA PHE A 112 9.30 -13.19 -5.55
C PHE A 112 8.52 -11.97 -6.05
N ASN A 113 7.57 -11.49 -5.24
CA ASN A 113 6.71 -10.36 -5.57
C ASN A 113 6.85 -9.23 -4.54
N CYS A 114 7.50 -8.15 -4.93
CA CYS A 114 7.58 -6.93 -4.09
C CYS A 114 6.21 -6.32 -3.80
N GLY A 115 5.16 -6.70 -4.53
CA GLY A 115 3.78 -6.32 -4.25
C GLY A 115 3.30 -6.71 -2.85
N ALA A 116 3.96 -7.67 -2.18
CA ALA A 116 3.72 -8.00 -0.78
C ALA A 116 3.82 -6.77 0.13
N PHE A 117 4.76 -5.87 -0.13
CA PHE A 117 4.85 -4.59 0.59
C PHE A 117 3.60 -3.72 0.41
N VAL A 118 3.08 -3.65 -0.81
CA VAL A 118 1.85 -2.86 -1.10
C VAL A 118 0.64 -3.55 -0.48
N ALA A 119 0.55 -4.88 -0.54
CA ALA A 119 -0.49 -5.64 0.14
C ALA A 119 -0.50 -5.35 1.65
N GLY A 120 0.69 -5.30 2.27
CA GLY A 120 0.85 -4.88 3.66
C GLY A 120 0.33 -3.47 3.93
N ILE A 121 0.65 -2.51 3.07
CA ILE A 121 0.14 -1.12 3.20
C ILE A 121 -1.39 -1.12 3.17
N VAL A 122 -2.00 -1.78 2.19
CA VAL A 122 -3.46 -1.85 2.05
C VAL A 122 -4.08 -2.51 3.29
N LYS A 123 -3.53 -3.64 3.74
CA LYS A 123 -3.96 -4.33 4.95
C LYS A 123 -3.88 -3.43 6.19
N GLY A 124 -2.75 -2.75 6.38
CA GLY A 124 -2.56 -1.83 7.50
C GLY A 124 -3.57 -0.68 7.50
N VAL A 125 -3.90 -0.13 6.34
CA VAL A 125 -4.95 0.90 6.20
C VAL A 125 -6.31 0.32 6.58
N LEU A 126 -6.70 -0.83 6.02
CA LEU A 126 -8.00 -1.45 6.24
C LEU A 126 -8.21 -1.88 7.69
N ASP A 127 -7.25 -2.58 8.28
CA ASP A 127 -7.33 -3.03 9.68
C ASP A 127 -7.50 -1.85 10.64
N ASN A 128 -6.72 -0.78 10.46
CA ASN A 128 -6.81 0.41 11.30
C ASN A 128 -8.06 1.26 11.03
N ALA A 129 -8.67 1.13 9.85
CA ALA A 129 -9.97 1.72 9.54
C ALA A 129 -11.16 0.88 10.06
N GLY A 130 -10.90 -0.27 10.69
CA GLY A 130 -11.94 -1.16 11.19
C GLY A 130 -12.57 -2.07 10.12
N PHE A 131 -11.82 -2.34 9.04
CA PHE A 131 -12.20 -3.25 7.96
C PHE A 131 -11.18 -4.41 7.85
N PRO A 132 -11.10 -5.30 8.85
CA PRO A 132 -10.13 -6.38 8.81
C PRO A 132 -10.28 -7.23 7.55
N ALA A 133 -9.13 -7.48 6.90
CA ALA A 133 -9.06 -8.19 5.64
C ALA A 133 -7.78 -9.02 5.51
N VAL A 134 -7.86 -10.10 4.75
CA VAL A 134 -6.69 -10.77 4.20
C VAL A 134 -6.34 -10.08 2.89
N VAL A 135 -5.10 -9.61 2.77
CA VAL A 135 -4.63 -8.90 1.58
C VAL A 135 -3.38 -9.59 1.05
N THR A 136 -3.38 -9.96 -0.21
CA THR A 136 -2.29 -10.70 -0.85
C THR A 136 -1.95 -10.12 -2.22
N ALA A 137 -0.69 -10.27 -2.65
CA ALA A 137 -0.22 -9.81 -3.95
C ALA A 137 0.04 -11.01 -4.88
N HIS A 138 -0.47 -10.94 -6.10
CA HIS A 138 -0.35 -12.00 -7.09
C HIS A 138 0.12 -11.45 -8.44
N PHE A 139 0.92 -12.26 -9.15
CA PHE A 139 1.19 -12.03 -10.55
C PHE A 139 0.11 -12.68 -11.41
N VAL A 140 -0.58 -11.87 -12.20
CA VAL A 140 -1.63 -12.33 -13.11
C VAL A 140 -1.14 -12.17 -14.55
N PRO A 141 -0.99 -13.27 -15.31
CA PRO A 141 -0.62 -13.20 -16.72
C PRO A 141 -1.65 -12.39 -17.52
N ILE A 142 -1.16 -11.61 -18.48
CA ILE A 142 -2.02 -10.89 -19.42
C ILE A 142 -1.76 -11.46 -20.82
N GLU A 143 -2.83 -11.85 -21.49
CA GLU A 143 -2.74 -12.36 -22.84
C GLU A 143 -2.09 -11.34 -23.78
N GLY A 144 -1.06 -11.76 -24.52
CA GLY A 144 -0.30 -10.89 -25.43
C GLY A 144 0.75 -9.98 -24.75
N GLN A 145 0.97 -10.07 -23.45
CA GLN A 145 2.00 -9.31 -22.75
C GLN A 145 3.08 -10.22 -22.16
N GLN A 146 4.36 -9.80 -22.27
CA GLN A 146 5.48 -10.56 -21.70
C GLN A 146 5.60 -10.45 -20.18
N ARG A 147 5.06 -9.38 -19.59
CA ARG A 147 5.11 -9.15 -18.15
C ARG A 147 3.72 -9.30 -17.55
N PRO A 148 3.60 -10.07 -16.46
CA PRO A 148 2.34 -10.15 -15.73
C PRO A 148 2.02 -8.80 -15.07
N ARG A 149 0.74 -8.53 -14.84
CA ARG A 149 0.35 -7.44 -13.93
C ARG A 149 0.39 -7.93 -12.50
N THR A 150 0.57 -7.01 -11.56
CA THR A 150 0.41 -7.30 -10.14
C THR A 150 -1.02 -6.96 -9.73
N THR A 151 -1.69 -7.93 -9.11
CA THR A 151 -3.03 -7.78 -8.55
C THR A 151 -2.93 -7.93 -7.04
N ILE A 152 -3.42 -6.93 -6.32
CA ILE A 152 -3.61 -6.98 -4.88
C ILE A 152 -5.05 -7.46 -4.64
N LEU A 153 -5.17 -8.65 -4.07
CA LEU A 153 -6.45 -9.25 -3.71
C LEU A 153 -6.77 -8.90 -2.26
N ILE A 154 -7.95 -8.37 -2.03
CA ILE A 154 -8.48 -8.00 -0.72
C ILE A 154 -9.68 -8.90 -0.45
N LYS A 155 -9.63 -9.66 0.63
CA LYS A 155 -10.74 -10.49 1.11
C LYS A 155 -11.13 -10.05 2.51
N PHE A 156 -12.32 -9.46 2.65
CA PHE A 156 -12.81 -8.97 3.93
C PHE A 156 -13.18 -10.12 4.88
N ALA A 157 -12.97 -9.90 6.17
CA ALA A 157 -13.43 -10.82 7.21
C ALA A 157 -14.96 -10.84 7.28
N GLU A 158 -15.54 -11.97 7.68
CA GLU A 158 -17.01 -12.15 7.79
C GLU A 158 -17.70 -11.09 8.65
N GLU A 159 -17.02 -10.61 9.68
CA GLU A 159 -17.56 -9.56 10.56
C GLU A 159 -17.79 -8.24 9.83
N VAL A 160 -16.96 -7.92 8.82
CA VAL A 160 -17.13 -6.75 7.95
C VAL A 160 -18.39 -6.91 7.11
N LEU A 161 -18.57 -8.07 6.48
CA LEU A 161 -19.72 -8.37 5.64
C LEU A 161 -21.02 -8.34 6.46
N HIS A 162 -21.02 -8.94 7.65
CA HIS A 162 -22.17 -8.90 8.54
C HIS A 162 -22.52 -7.50 9.02
N ARG A 163 -21.52 -6.65 9.25
CA ARG A 163 -21.75 -5.25 9.62
C ARG A 163 -22.36 -4.47 8.48
N GLU A 164 -21.80 -4.58 7.28
CA GLU A 164 -22.29 -3.89 6.09
C GLU A 164 -23.72 -4.34 5.71
N ALA A 165 -24.02 -5.63 5.82
CA ALA A 165 -25.37 -6.14 5.58
C ALA A 165 -26.44 -5.62 6.55
N ARG A 166 -26.04 -5.08 7.73
CA ARG A 166 -26.96 -4.45 8.68
C ARG A 166 -27.17 -2.94 8.43
N LEU A 167 -26.27 -2.33 7.67
CA LEU A 167 -26.29 -0.89 7.39
C LEU A 167 -26.99 -0.57 6.05
N GLY A 168 -27.11 -1.56 5.15
CA GLY A 168 -27.82 -1.47 3.87
C GLY A 168 -29.18 -2.06 3.95
#